data_8cc6dd74b559602edd140864a62abf92
#
_entry.id   8cc6dd74b559602edd140864a62abf92
#
_cell.length_a   1.000
_cell.length_b   1.000
_cell.length_c   1.000
_cell.angle_alpha   90.00
_cell.angle_beta   90.00
_cell.angle_gamma   90.00
#
_symmetry.space_group_name_H-M   'P 1'
#
loop_
_entity.id
_entity.type
_entity.pdbx_description
1 polymer ?
#
loop_
_entity_poly.entity_id
_entity_poly.type
_entity_poly.pdbx_seq_one_letter_code
_entity_poly.pdbx_strand_id
1 'polypeptide(L)'
;MIQKKGRSLGRWQHWAAAILLMLLFLQLLRAATALSATIDEGFHITSGYEYLRTGKLQLFDEHAPLAKALFAWPLFAVPDLQPPEETPGWEEGNLIQVAQATTLAYHPIDRVVVA
;
A
#
# COMPACT_ATOMS: atom_id res chain seq x y z
N MET A 1 -32.69 -5.87 -37.54
CA MET A 1 -32.44 -5.76 -36.08
C MET A 1 -31.73 -7.03 -35.65
N ILE A 2 -30.39 -6.96 -35.44
CA ILE A 2 -29.58 -8.13 -35.08
C ILE A 2 -29.62 -8.24 -33.57
N GLN A 3 -30.46 -9.16 -33.05
CA GLN A 3 -30.41 -9.51 -31.64
C GLN A 3 -29.08 -10.30 -31.38
N LYS A 4 -28.12 -9.66 -30.74
CA LYS A 4 -26.99 -10.34 -30.15
C LYS A 4 -27.50 -11.23 -29.02
N LYS A 5 -27.68 -12.52 -29.29
CA LYS A 5 -27.97 -13.54 -28.30
C LYS A 5 -26.75 -13.58 -27.36
N GLY A 6 -26.90 -12.97 -26.19
CA GLY A 6 -25.83 -13.00 -25.15
C GLY A 6 -25.53 -14.49 -24.82
N ARG A 7 -24.34 -14.95 -25.19
CA ARG A 7 -23.87 -16.27 -24.76
C ARG A 7 -23.74 -16.24 -23.24
N SER A 8 -24.62 -16.91 -22.54
CA SER A 8 -24.42 -17.16 -21.12
C SER A 8 -23.16 -17.99 -20.98
N LEU A 9 -22.20 -17.49 -20.21
CA LEU A 9 -20.97 -18.22 -19.89
C LEU A 9 -21.36 -19.51 -19.18
N GLY A 10 -20.87 -20.64 -19.66
CA GLY A 10 -21.09 -21.93 -19.03
C GLY A 10 -20.41 -21.97 -17.63
N ARG A 11 -20.94 -22.77 -16.72
CA ARG A 11 -20.42 -22.89 -15.34
C ARG A 11 -18.91 -23.19 -15.29
N TRP A 12 -18.40 -23.96 -16.22
CA TRP A 12 -16.98 -24.28 -16.32
C TRP A 12 -16.10 -23.06 -16.63
N GLN A 13 -16.62 -22.08 -17.37
CA GLN A 13 -15.90 -20.84 -17.72
C GLN A 13 -15.75 -19.94 -16.47
N HIS A 14 -16.71 -19.93 -15.57
CA HIS A 14 -16.57 -19.23 -14.30
C HIS A 14 -15.51 -19.88 -13.41
N TRP A 15 -15.47 -21.21 -13.36
CA TRP A 15 -14.42 -21.93 -12.64
C TRP A 15 -13.04 -21.70 -13.25
N ALA A 16 -12.92 -21.76 -14.58
CA ALA A 16 -11.67 -21.45 -15.26
C ALA A 16 -11.19 -20.02 -14.98
N ALA A 17 -12.10 -19.05 -15.03
CA ALA A 17 -11.78 -17.66 -14.68
C ALA A 17 -11.34 -17.52 -13.22
N ALA A 18 -12.02 -18.16 -12.29
CA ALA A 18 -11.66 -18.14 -10.88
C ALA A 18 -10.27 -18.74 -10.63
N ILE A 19 -9.94 -19.86 -11.29
CA ILE A 19 -8.62 -20.50 -11.19
C ILE A 19 -7.53 -19.58 -11.74
N LEU A 20 -7.76 -18.95 -12.92
CA LEU A 20 -6.80 -18.03 -13.51
C LEU A 20 -6.58 -16.79 -12.63
N LEU A 21 -7.64 -16.24 -12.06
CA LEU A 21 -7.53 -15.10 -11.12
C LEU A 21 -6.78 -15.51 -9.85
N MET A 22 -7.01 -16.70 -9.33
CA MET A 22 -6.28 -17.21 -8.18
C MET A 22 -4.80 -17.38 -8.48
N LEU A 23 -4.46 -17.95 -9.65
CA LEU A 23 -3.06 -18.10 -10.09
C LEU A 23 -2.39 -16.73 -10.25
N LEU A 24 -3.07 -15.77 -10.87
CA LEU A 24 -2.58 -14.41 -10.99
C LEU A 24 -2.34 -13.77 -9.61
N PHE A 25 -3.30 -13.92 -8.70
CA PHE A 25 -3.17 -13.41 -7.33
C PHE A 25 -1.96 -14.00 -6.61
N LEU A 26 -1.75 -15.30 -6.70
CA LEU A 26 -0.59 -15.97 -6.09
C LEU A 26 0.73 -15.51 -6.72
N GLN A 27 0.77 -15.29 -8.04
CA GLN A 27 1.96 -14.73 -8.71
C GLN A 27 2.25 -13.31 -8.23
N LEU A 28 1.24 -12.45 -8.13
CA LEU A 28 1.40 -11.08 -7.65
C LEU A 28 1.85 -11.05 -6.19
N LEU A 29 1.28 -11.90 -5.35
CA LEU A 29 1.68 -12.02 -3.95
C LEU A 29 3.14 -12.47 -3.82
N ARG A 30 3.55 -13.46 -4.61
CA ARG A 30 4.95 -13.90 -4.64
C ARG A 30 5.90 -12.81 -5.15
N ALA A 31 5.49 -12.06 -6.18
CA ALA A 31 6.28 -10.95 -6.68
C ALA A 31 6.42 -9.85 -5.62
N ALA A 32 5.33 -9.48 -4.95
CA ALA A 32 5.34 -8.48 -3.88
C ALA A 32 6.27 -8.87 -2.73
N THR A 33 6.33 -10.15 -2.35
CA THR A 33 7.23 -10.62 -1.28
C THR A 33 8.69 -10.79 -1.72
N ALA A 34 8.95 -10.88 -3.02
CA ALA A 34 10.29 -11.04 -3.57
C ALA A 34 10.98 -9.73 -3.97
N LEU A 35 10.19 -8.67 -4.15
CA LEU A 35 10.70 -7.34 -4.50
C LEU A 35 11.02 -6.54 -3.23
N SER A 36 12.12 -5.84 -3.26
CA SER A 36 12.44 -4.85 -2.22
C SER A 36 11.55 -3.63 -2.39
N ALA A 37 11.15 -3.03 -1.26
CA ALA A 37 10.46 -1.75 -1.26
C ALA A 37 11.27 -0.67 -1.98
N THR A 38 10.61 0.10 -2.82
CA THR A 38 11.21 1.30 -3.41
C THR A 38 11.12 2.47 -2.44
N ILE A 39 11.96 3.47 -2.65
CA ILE A 39 11.95 4.68 -1.81
C ILE A 39 10.61 5.40 -1.89
N ASP A 40 9.98 5.39 -3.05
CA ASP A 40 8.67 6.00 -3.30
C ASP A 40 7.55 5.33 -2.50
N GLU A 41 7.60 4.01 -2.33
CA GLU A 41 6.66 3.27 -1.48
C GLU A 41 6.73 3.74 -0.04
N GLY A 42 7.94 3.92 0.49
CA GLY A 42 8.16 4.47 1.82
C GLY A 42 7.53 5.85 2.00
N PHE A 43 7.64 6.72 0.99
CA PHE A 43 7.04 8.05 1.01
C PHE A 43 5.51 8.01 0.99
N HIS A 44 4.92 7.20 0.13
CA HIS A 44 3.48 7.05 0.05
C HIS A 44 2.89 6.44 1.33
N ILE A 45 3.54 5.44 1.90
CA ILE A 45 3.12 4.78 3.14
C ILE A 45 3.23 5.76 4.31
N THR A 46 4.35 6.48 4.45
CA THR A 46 4.56 7.46 5.51
C THR A 46 3.52 8.58 5.46
N SER A 47 3.28 9.16 4.28
CA SER A 47 2.28 10.22 4.15
C SER A 47 0.84 9.72 4.30
N GLY A 48 0.57 8.46 3.96
CA GLY A 48 -0.71 7.82 4.23
C GLY A 48 -0.94 7.61 5.73
N TYR A 49 0.10 7.23 6.46
CA TYR A 49 0.06 7.07 7.91
C TYR A 49 -0.14 8.43 8.61
N GLU A 50 0.58 9.47 8.17
CA GLU A 50 0.34 10.85 8.57
C GLU A 50 -1.14 11.23 8.40
N TYR A 51 -1.69 11.02 7.20
CA TYR A 51 -3.07 11.38 6.88
C TYR A 51 -4.08 10.65 7.78
N LEU A 52 -3.90 9.36 8.01
CA LEU A 52 -4.79 8.58 8.87
C LEU A 52 -4.72 9.02 10.34
N ARG A 53 -3.58 9.53 10.80
CA ARG A 53 -3.40 9.99 12.17
C ARG A 53 -3.85 11.44 12.38
N THR A 54 -3.52 12.32 11.47
CA THR A 54 -3.68 13.78 11.65
C THR A 54 -4.80 14.39 10.81
N GLY A 55 -5.27 13.69 9.78
CA GLY A 55 -6.22 14.20 8.80
C GLY A 55 -5.62 15.20 7.81
N LYS A 56 -4.29 15.38 7.81
CA LYS A 56 -3.56 16.31 6.96
C LYS A 56 -2.50 15.60 6.14
N LEU A 57 -2.14 16.17 5.00
CA LEU A 57 -1.03 15.75 4.14
C LEU A 57 -0.02 16.91 4.08
N GLN A 58 0.89 16.98 5.05
CA GLN A 58 1.93 18.01 5.12
C GLN A 58 3.21 17.59 4.40
N LEU A 59 3.56 16.31 4.52
CA LEU A 59 4.82 15.78 4.03
C LEU A 59 4.81 15.56 2.52
N PHE A 60 3.70 15.08 1.97
CA PHE A 60 3.59 14.73 0.56
C PHE A 60 2.13 14.79 0.11
N ASP A 61 1.72 15.94 -0.42
CA ASP A 61 0.36 16.21 -0.86
C ASP A 61 0.06 15.76 -2.29
N GLU A 62 1.08 15.43 -3.06
CA GLU A 62 0.91 14.87 -4.39
C GLU A 62 0.20 13.51 -4.32
N HIS A 63 -0.66 13.23 -5.30
CA HIS A 63 -1.42 11.99 -5.44
C HIS A 63 -2.62 11.83 -4.48
N ALA A 64 -3.54 10.97 -4.87
CA ALA A 64 -4.81 10.77 -4.17
C ALA A 64 -4.61 10.24 -2.73
N PRO A 65 -5.19 10.89 -1.71
CA PRO A 65 -5.01 10.51 -0.32
C PRO A 65 -5.59 9.15 0.02
N LEU A 66 -6.63 8.71 -0.68
CA LEU A 66 -7.29 7.43 -0.43
C LEU A 66 -6.36 6.24 -0.65
N ALA A 67 -5.60 6.23 -1.73
CA ALA A 67 -4.64 5.15 -2.01
C ALA A 67 -3.56 5.08 -0.93
N LYS A 68 -3.02 6.23 -0.54
CA LYS A 68 -2.03 6.33 0.56
C LYS A 68 -2.59 5.80 1.87
N ALA A 69 -3.82 6.17 2.22
CA ALA A 69 -4.50 5.70 3.42
C ALA A 69 -4.70 4.18 3.41
N LEU A 70 -5.09 3.61 2.28
CA LEU A 70 -5.25 2.15 2.14
C LEU A 70 -3.94 1.40 2.33
N PHE A 71 -2.83 1.92 1.76
CA PHE A 71 -1.51 1.31 1.95
C PHE A 71 -0.99 1.45 3.38
N ALA A 72 -1.31 2.54 4.06
CA ALA A 72 -0.84 2.82 5.41
C ALA A 72 -1.72 2.17 6.51
N TRP A 73 -2.95 1.78 6.20
CA TRP A 73 -3.86 1.18 7.17
C TRP A 73 -3.26 0.03 7.98
N PRO A 74 -2.52 -0.93 7.38
CA PRO A 74 -1.92 -2.04 8.13
C PRO A 74 -0.88 -1.61 9.16
N LEU A 75 -0.31 -0.41 9.05
CA LEU A 75 0.70 0.09 10.00
C LEU A 75 0.18 0.24 11.42
N PHE A 76 -1.13 0.42 11.60
CA PHE A 76 -1.74 0.45 12.93
C PHE A 76 -1.63 -0.88 13.69
N ALA A 77 -1.34 -1.96 12.98
CA ALA A 77 -1.09 -3.27 13.56
C ALA A 77 0.40 -3.53 13.86
N VAL A 78 1.29 -2.63 13.45
CA VAL A 78 2.73 -2.76 13.70
C VAL A 78 3.05 -2.18 15.07
N PRO A 79 3.54 -2.99 16.02
CA PRO A 79 3.87 -2.50 17.36
C PRO A 79 5.10 -1.59 17.30
N ASP A 80 5.11 -0.59 18.18
CA ASP A 80 6.25 0.32 18.38
C ASP A 80 6.67 1.14 17.16
N LEU A 81 5.77 1.28 16.18
CA LEU A 81 6.01 2.16 15.04
C LEU A 81 5.97 3.62 15.48
N GLN A 82 7.05 4.35 15.25
CA GLN A 82 7.14 5.76 15.62
C GLN A 82 6.21 6.60 14.73
N PRO A 83 5.29 7.40 15.33
CA PRO A 83 4.43 8.28 14.56
C PRO A 83 5.22 9.32 13.78
N PRO A 84 4.81 9.69 12.56
CA PRO A 84 5.50 10.70 11.76
C PRO A 84 5.69 12.03 12.49
N GLU A 85 4.66 12.46 13.23
CA GLU A 85 4.65 13.72 13.99
C GLU A 85 5.64 13.76 15.16
N GLU A 86 6.17 12.62 15.58
CA GLU A 86 7.16 12.50 16.65
C GLU A 86 8.58 12.27 16.14
N THR A 87 8.76 12.27 14.79
CA THR A 87 10.06 12.00 14.19
C THR A 87 10.83 13.28 13.88
N PRO A 88 12.17 13.20 13.87
CA PRO A 88 12.98 14.31 13.35
C PRO A 88 12.62 14.63 11.90
N GLY A 89 12.60 15.91 11.56
CA GLY A 89 12.24 16.38 10.22
C GLY A 89 10.76 16.68 10.02
N TRP A 90 9.90 16.34 10.96
CA TRP A 90 8.47 16.65 10.88
C TRP A 90 8.19 18.16 10.78
N GLU A 91 8.75 18.94 11.71
CA GLU A 91 8.56 20.39 11.76
C GLU A 91 9.08 21.09 10.50
N GLU A 92 10.14 20.56 9.92
CA GLU A 92 10.76 21.07 8.69
C GLU A 92 10.05 20.57 7.42
N GLY A 93 9.08 19.67 7.54
CA GLY A 93 8.43 19.02 6.39
C GLY A 93 9.38 18.13 5.57
N ASN A 94 10.41 17.59 6.19
CA ASN A 94 11.42 16.76 5.53
C ASN A 94 10.94 15.32 5.40
N LEU A 95 10.24 15.03 4.31
CA LEU A 95 9.69 13.70 4.02
C LEU A 95 10.74 12.58 4.12
N ILE A 96 11.96 12.82 3.65
CA ILE A 96 13.02 11.80 3.65
C ILE A 96 13.38 11.40 5.08
N GLN A 97 13.60 12.37 5.96
CA GLN A 97 13.95 12.10 7.36
C GLN A 97 12.79 11.40 8.09
N VAL A 98 11.57 11.88 7.89
CA VAL A 98 10.39 11.29 8.51
C VAL A 98 10.15 9.87 8.01
N ALA A 99 10.24 9.62 6.70
CA ALA A 99 10.09 8.28 6.14
C ALA A 99 11.19 7.32 6.62
N GLN A 100 12.42 7.79 6.72
CA GLN A 100 13.52 6.99 7.27
C GLN A 100 13.27 6.60 8.73
N ALA A 101 12.78 7.53 9.53
CA ALA A 101 12.52 7.26 10.96
C ALA A 101 11.26 6.41 11.18
N THR A 102 10.20 6.60 10.37
CA THR A 102 8.93 5.92 10.55
C THR A 102 8.91 4.54 9.86
N THR A 103 9.15 4.49 8.56
CA THR A 103 8.89 3.29 7.76
C THR A 103 10.16 2.57 7.32
N LEU A 104 11.23 3.30 6.99
CA LEU A 104 12.45 2.70 6.44
C LEU A 104 13.44 2.25 7.52
N ALA A 105 13.41 2.86 8.71
CA ALA A 105 14.25 2.45 9.84
C ALA A 105 13.69 1.22 10.58
N TYR A 106 12.43 0.88 10.32
CA TYR A 106 11.81 -0.27 10.96
C TYR A 106 12.35 -1.57 10.36
N HIS A 107 13.15 -2.29 11.12
CA HIS A 107 13.68 -3.58 10.71
C HIS A 107 12.91 -4.73 11.39
N PRO A 108 12.46 -5.72 10.58
CA PRO A 108 12.67 -5.82 9.14
C PRO A 108 11.65 -4.98 8.36
N ILE A 109 12.12 -4.23 7.40
CA ILE A 109 11.32 -3.48 6.42
C ILE A 109 10.15 -4.31 5.85
N ASP A 110 10.38 -5.60 5.67
CA ASP A 110 9.40 -6.56 5.18
C ASP A 110 8.09 -6.56 5.98
N ARG A 111 8.13 -6.23 7.28
CA ARG A 111 6.92 -6.15 8.11
C ARG A 111 6.11 -4.89 7.86
N VAL A 112 6.75 -3.81 7.45
CA VAL A 112 6.08 -2.54 7.15
C VAL A 112 5.48 -2.55 5.75
N VAL A 113 6.15 -3.20 4.81
CA VAL A 113 5.74 -3.23 3.39
C VAL A 113 4.75 -4.37 3.10
N VAL A 114 4.73 -5.42 3.90
CA VAL A 114 3.88 -6.62 3.70
C VAL A 114 2.74 -6.68 4.74
N ALA A 115 2.73 -5.80 5.73
CA ALA A 115 1.61 -5.67 6.65
C ALA A 115 0.46 -4.92 5.97
#